data_90e5a2cf1b8193939452713f88df0558
#
_entry.id   90e5a2cf1b8193939452713f88df0558
#
_cell.length_a   1.000
_cell.length_b   1.000
_cell.length_c   1.000
_cell.angle_alpha   90.00
_cell.angle_beta   90.00
_cell.angle_gamma   90.00
#
_symmetry.space_group_name_H-M   'P 1'
#
loop_
_entity.id
_entity.type
_entity.pdbx_description
1 polymer ?
#
loop_
_entity_poly.entity_id
_entity_poly.type
_entity_poly.pdbx_seq_one_letter_code
_entity_poly.pdbx_strand_id
1 'polypeptide(L)'
;MEKLKIVGGNKLSGSISCSGAKNAALPMLAATILSDQPITFKNLPYLQDITTMFEILGSMGADITLNENMDFRISTSKLHDFEARYELVKTMRASILVLGSLVARYGFARIALPGGCAIGTRPVDFHLEALQQLGAKIELKNGYIEASAKKLTGCEINFSGISVTGTENIMMAAVLAEGQTILRNVAKEPEVEDLADFLNSMGAKVTGAGTDEIIIDGVKELHGTVFSIPADRIEAGTYLIAAAVTGGDITISNVQASRMNNILDKLKLSGCLINIEENDIQLTMDQDCILPVDISTAPFPGFPTDMQAQFTVLNALSKGSSVVTENVFENRFMHVQELNRMGCDITVKGSNAFIKGVDFLNGAPVMATDLRASASLILAGLCAKGETIVDRIYHIDRGYERIEEKLSYLGADITRLPN
;
A
#
# COMPACT_ATOMS: atom_id res chain seq x y z
N MET A 1 22.38 -4.89 -10.26
CA MET A 1 21.02 -4.44 -9.87
C MET A 1 20.61 -3.29 -10.75
N GLU A 2 19.40 -3.33 -11.29
CA GLU A 2 18.86 -2.23 -12.08
C GLU A 2 18.83 -0.93 -11.29
N LYS A 3 18.91 0.19 -12.00
CA LYS A 3 18.92 1.55 -11.47
C LYS A 3 17.99 2.43 -12.28
N LEU A 4 17.54 3.54 -11.70
CA LEU A 4 16.88 4.60 -12.46
C LEU A 4 17.85 5.78 -12.63
N LYS A 5 17.98 6.25 -13.85
CA LYS A 5 18.66 7.49 -14.21
C LYS A 5 17.59 8.53 -14.48
N ILE A 6 17.72 9.70 -13.87
CA ILE A 6 16.78 10.82 -13.98
C ILE A 6 17.57 12.09 -14.30
N VAL A 7 17.18 12.80 -15.35
CA VAL A 7 17.68 14.15 -15.63
C VAL A 7 16.54 15.11 -15.31
N GLY A 8 16.73 15.88 -14.25
CA GLY A 8 15.69 16.77 -13.75
C GLY A 8 15.54 18.06 -14.54
N GLY A 9 14.47 18.80 -14.26
CA GLY A 9 14.19 20.12 -14.82
C GLY A 9 13.07 20.18 -15.85
N ASN A 10 12.51 19.06 -16.28
CA ASN A 10 11.35 19.03 -17.16
C ASN A 10 10.06 19.25 -16.37
N LYS A 11 9.18 20.13 -16.86
CA LYS A 11 7.80 20.24 -16.35
C LYS A 11 7.00 19.05 -16.84
N LEU A 12 6.28 18.40 -15.91
CA LEU A 12 5.39 17.30 -16.27
C LEU A 12 4.07 17.84 -16.84
N SER A 13 3.55 17.19 -17.88
CA SER A 13 2.27 17.55 -18.49
C SER A 13 1.62 16.34 -19.14
N GLY A 14 0.28 16.36 -19.23
CA GLY A 14 -0.48 15.29 -19.89
C GLY A 14 -1.39 14.52 -18.92
N SER A 15 -1.80 13.32 -19.31
CA SER A 15 -2.74 12.50 -18.54
C SER A 15 -2.25 11.07 -18.43
N ILE A 16 -2.39 10.48 -17.26
CA ILE A 16 -2.11 9.06 -16.99
C ILE A 16 -3.27 8.41 -16.23
N SER A 17 -3.45 7.10 -16.43
CA SER A 17 -4.38 6.32 -15.62
C SER A 17 -3.68 5.74 -14.39
N CYS A 18 -4.35 5.81 -13.23
CA CYS A 18 -3.91 5.20 -12.00
C CYS A 18 -4.07 3.68 -12.05
N SER A 19 -3.05 2.94 -11.59
CA SER A 19 -3.11 1.48 -11.46
C SER A 19 -3.95 1.05 -10.27
N GLY A 20 -4.29 -0.24 -10.21
CA GLY A 20 -4.97 -0.83 -9.06
C GLY A 20 -4.15 -0.73 -7.77
N ALA A 21 -4.85 -0.56 -6.65
CA ALA A 21 -4.24 -0.41 -5.34
C ALA A 21 -3.60 -1.72 -4.86
N LYS A 22 -2.29 -1.70 -4.64
CA LYS A 22 -1.57 -2.85 -4.07
C LYS A 22 -2.15 -3.28 -2.74
N ASN A 23 -2.42 -2.31 -1.85
CA ASN A 23 -2.87 -2.59 -0.49
C ASN A 23 -4.31 -3.12 -0.44
N ALA A 24 -5.13 -2.88 -1.46
CA ALA A 24 -6.43 -3.54 -1.64
C ALA A 24 -6.28 -4.93 -2.30
N ALA A 25 -5.40 -5.06 -3.28
CA ALA A 25 -5.21 -6.29 -4.04
C ALA A 25 -4.68 -7.45 -3.18
N LEU A 26 -3.69 -7.21 -2.30
CA LEU A 26 -3.06 -8.26 -1.50
C LEU A 26 -4.04 -8.99 -0.56
N PRO A 27 -4.89 -8.32 0.24
CA PRO A 27 -5.89 -9.00 1.04
C PRO A 27 -6.96 -9.70 0.19
N MET A 28 -7.38 -9.13 -0.94
CA MET A 28 -8.32 -9.77 -1.86
C MET A 28 -7.75 -11.04 -2.49
N LEU A 29 -6.46 -11.06 -2.84
CA LEU A 29 -5.77 -12.26 -3.30
C LEU A 29 -5.73 -13.33 -2.22
N ALA A 30 -5.43 -12.98 -0.96
CA ALA A 30 -5.49 -13.90 0.16
C ALA A 30 -6.92 -14.42 0.42
N ALA A 31 -7.95 -13.59 0.19
CA ALA A 31 -9.35 -13.96 0.34
C ALA A 31 -9.84 -14.93 -0.75
N THR A 32 -9.13 -15.09 -1.88
CA THR A 32 -9.48 -16.11 -2.89
C THR A 32 -9.47 -17.52 -2.30
N ILE A 33 -8.69 -17.75 -1.25
CA ILE A 33 -8.64 -19.03 -0.52
C ILE A 33 -10.01 -19.41 0.06
N LEU A 34 -10.89 -18.46 0.33
CA LEU A 34 -12.19 -18.68 1.00
C LEU A 34 -13.25 -19.35 0.12
N SER A 35 -13.06 -19.42 -1.21
CA SER A 35 -14.00 -20.05 -2.15
C SER A 35 -13.31 -21.13 -3.00
N ASP A 36 -14.03 -22.19 -3.38
CA ASP A 36 -13.57 -23.18 -4.36
C ASP A 36 -13.92 -22.78 -5.81
N GLN A 37 -14.77 -21.77 -5.96
CA GLN A 37 -15.11 -21.23 -7.27
C GLN A 37 -14.07 -20.19 -7.72
N PRO A 38 -13.79 -20.10 -9.03
CA PRO A 38 -12.79 -19.19 -9.54
C PRO A 38 -13.23 -17.73 -9.39
N ILE A 39 -12.25 -16.88 -9.11
CA ILE A 39 -12.38 -15.43 -8.96
C ILE A 39 -11.60 -14.76 -10.07
N THR A 40 -12.17 -13.73 -10.69
CA THR A 40 -11.50 -12.95 -11.73
C THR A 40 -11.29 -11.51 -11.25
N PHE A 41 -10.04 -11.06 -11.28
CA PHE A 41 -9.67 -9.68 -10.97
C PHE A 41 -9.38 -8.88 -12.22
N LYS A 42 -10.01 -7.72 -12.32
CA LYS A 42 -9.68 -6.65 -13.27
C LYS A 42 -8.81 -5.61 -12.59
N ASN A 43 -8.04 -4.86 -13.37
CA ASN A 43 -7.18 -3.78 -12.88
C ASN A 43 -6.21 -4.23 -11.76
N LEU A 44 -5.75 -5.47 -11.78
CA LEU A 44 -4.76 -5.95 -10.83
C LEU A 44 -3.38 -5.43 -11.25
N PRO A 45 -2.63 -4.69 -10.38
CA PRO A 45 -1.38 -4.06 -10.80
C PRO A 45 -0.24 -5.09 -10.95
N TYR A 46 0.65 -4.85 -11.91
CA TYR A 46 1.84 -5.67 -12.13
C TYR A 46 2.96 -5.23 -11.19
N LEU A 47 3.00 -5.79 -9.98
CA LEU A 47 3.94 -5.44 -8.93
C LEU A 47 4.64 -6.68 -8.37
N GLN A 48 5.87 -6.50 -7.87
CA GLN A 48 6.63 -7.59 -7.26
C GLN A 48 5.89 -8.22 -6.07
N ASP A 49 5.19 -7.42 -5.24
CA ASP A 49 4.42 -7.94 -4.10
C ASP A 49 3.22 -8.79 -4.58
N ILE A 50 2.58 -8.46 -5.71
CA ILE A 50 1.52 -9.27 -6.33
C ILE A 50 2.08 -10.60 -6.84
N THR A 51 3.23 -10.55 -7.53
CA THR A 51 3.93 -11.77 -7.99
C THR A 51 4.27 -12.68 -6.81
N THR A 52 4.79 -12.13 -5.71
CA THR A 52 5.08 -12.91 -4.50
C THR A 52 3.82 -13.56 -3.91
N MET A 53 2.67 -12.85 -3.89
CA MET A 53 1.41 -13.45 -3.46
C MET A 53 0.95 -14.58 -4.39
N PHE A 54 1.14 -14.43 -5.70
CA PHE A 54 0.88 -15.49 -6.66
C PHE A 54 1.78 -16.72 -6.43
N GLU A 55 3.06 -16.49 -6.13
CA GLU A 55 3.99 -17.59 -5.79
C GLU A 55 3.57 -18.32 -4.52
N ILE A 56 3.09 -17.60 -3.49
CA ILE A 56 2.55 -18.19 -2.27
C ILE A 56 1.32 -19.03 -2.58
N LEU A 57 0.31 -18.47 -3.25
CA LEU A 57 -0.92 -19.19 -3.62
C LEU A 57 -0.64 -20.36 -4.56
N GLY A 58 0.23 -20.17 -5.55
CA GLY A 58 0.65 -21.23 -6.48
C GLY A 58 1.38 -22.38 -5.77
N SER A 59 2.26 -22.08 -4.79
CA SER A 59 2.93 -23.11 -3.99
C SER A 59 1.95 -23.94 -3.15
N MET A 60 0.80 -23.35 -2.80
CA MET A 60 -0.29 -24.04 -2.10
C MET A 60 -1.18 -24.86 -3.05
N GLY A 61 -1.05 -24.70 -4.36
CA GLY A 61 -1.83 -25.42 -5.38
C GLY A 61 -2.92 -24.61 -6.07
N ALA A 62 -2.88 -23.28 -5.96
CA ALA A 62 -3.77 -22.41 -6.72
C ALA A 62 -3.43 -22.41 -8.22
N ASP A 63 -4.45 -22.40 -9.06
CA ASP A 63 -4.32 -22.21 -10.51
C ASP A 63 -4.57 -20.74 -10.85
N ILE A 64 -3.57 -20.08 -11.44
CA ILE A 64 -3.59 -18.64 -11.74
C ILE A 64 -3.35 -18.47 -13.24
N THR A 65 -4.32 -17.86 -13.92
CA THR A 65 -4.27 -17.64 -15.37
C THR A 65 -4.55 -16.18 -15.70
N LEU A 66 -3.85 -15.68 -16.71
CA LEU A 66 -4.07 -14.37 -17.31
C LEU A 66 -4.86 -14.54 -18.61
N ASN A 67 -5.96 -13.81 -18.79
CA ASN A 67 -6.74 -13.85 -20.01
C ASN A 67 -6.29 -12.78 -21.04
N GLU A 68 -6.90 -12.78 -22.21
CA GLU A 68 -6.59 -11.84 -23.29
C GLU A 68 -6.91 -10.37 -22.93
N ASN A 69 -7.81 -10.14 -21.99
CA ASN A 69 -8.18 -8.80 -21.50
C ASN A 69 -7.27 -8.32 -20.36
N MET A 70 -6.18 -9.05 -20.07
CA MET A 70 -5.27 -8.78 -18.94
C MET A 70 -5.94 -8.93 -17.57
N ASP A 71 -7.03 -9.71 -17.45
CA ASP A 71 -7.65 -10.05 -16.19
C ASP A 71 -7.02 -11.33 -15.62
N PHE A 72 -6.77 -11.36 -14.33
CA PHE A 72 -6.27 -12.54 -13.64
C PHE A 72 -7.41 -13.40 -13.10
N ARG A 73 -7.46 -14.65 -13.51
CA ARG A 73 -8.38 -15.66 -12.98
C ARG A 73 -7.67 -16.59 -12.03
N ILE A 74 -8.16 -16.69 -10.80
CA ILE A 74 -7.55 -17.47 -9.72
C ILE A 74 -8.54 -18.54 -9.26
N SER A 75 -8.10 -19.79 -9.18
CA SER A 75 -8.87 -20.91 -8.64
C SER A 75 -8.08 -21.60 -7.51
N THR A 76 -8.70 -21.66 -6.34
CA THR A 76 -8.13 -22.30 -5.14
C THR A 76 -8.83 -23.62 -4.80
N SER A 77 -9.56 -24.20 -5.77
CA SER A 77 -10.32 -25.46 -5.58
C SER A 77 -9.42 -26.69 -5.32
N LYS A 78 -8.13 -26.61 -5.67
CA LYS A 78 -7.17 -27.71 -5.57
C LYS A 78 -6.05 -27.45 -4.59
N LEU A 79 -6.25 -26.52 -3.63
CA LEU A 79 -5.24 -26.30 -2.60
C LEU A 79 -4.97 -27.59 -1.81
N HIS A 80 -3.71 -27.91 -1.63
CA HIS A 80 -3.24 -29.12 -0.97
C HIS A 80 -2.08 -28.89 0.01
N ASP A 81 -1.47 -27.70 -0.01
CA ASP A 81 -0.47 -27.26 0.96
C ASP A 81 -0.99 -25.98 1.65
N PHE A 82 -0.84 -25.90 2.97
CA PHE A 82 -1.33 -24.81 3.81
C PHE A 82 -0.18 -24.10 4.52
N GLU A 83 1.02 -24.14 3.89
CA GLU A 83 2.23 -23.53 4.40
C GLU A 83 2.67 -22.34 3.54
N ALA A 84 2.87 -21.18 4.16
CA ALA A 84 3.59 -20.06 3.57
C ALA A 84 5.05 -20.09 4.06
N ARG A 85 5.97 -20.46 3.14
CA ARG A 85 7.38 -20.74 3.46
C ARG A 85 8.19 -19.47 3.69
N TYR A 86 9.21 -19.58 4.55
CA TYR A 86 10.06 -18.45 4.94
C TYR A 86 10.64 -17.67 3.75
N GLU A 87 11.08 -18.39 2.68
CA GLU A 87 11.71 -17.74 1.51
C GLU A 87 10.82 -16.73 0.81
N LEU A 88 9.52 -16.93 0.80
CA LEU A 88 8.52 -16.01 0.24
C LEU A 88 8.06 -14.96 1.28
N VAL A 89 7.79 -15.42 2.51
CA VAL A 89 7.28 -14.53 3.59
C VAL A 89 8.30 -13.47 3.97
N LYS A 90 9.61 -13.78 3.98
CA LYS A 90 10.66 -12.80 4.34
C LYS A 90 10.70 -11.58 3.42
N THR A 91 10.21 -11.70 2.17
CA THR A 91 10.22 -10.62 1.17
C THR A 91 8.99 -9.73 1.25
N MET A 92 7.85 -10.26 1.77
CA MET A 92 6.57 -9.56 1.80
C MET A 92 5.79 -9.85 3.09
N ARG A 93 5.70 -8.87 3.97
CA ARG A 93 4.94 -9.01 5.24
C ARG A 93 3.46 -9.34 5.07
N ALA A 94 2.83 -8.85 3.99
CA ALA A 94 1.43 -9.12 3.69
C ALA A 94 1.13 -10.62 3.50
N SER A 95 2.15 -11.47 3.40
CA SER A 95 2.01 -12.94 3.40
C SER A 95 1.24 -13.47 4.62
N ILE A 96 1.23 -12.74 5.74
CA ILE A 96 0.43 -13.09 6.93
C ILE A 96 -1.08 -13.11 6.65
N LEU A 97 -1.55 -12.43 5.62
CA LEU A 97 -2.98 -12.33 5.29
C LEU A 97 -3.60 -13.68 4.89
N VAL A 98 -2.82 -14.64 4.41
CA VAL A 98 -3.35 -15.98 4.10
C VAL A 98 -3.71 -16.78 5.36
N LEU A 99 -3.24 -16.36 6.55
CA LEU A 99 -3.45 -17.07 7.82
C LEU A 99 -4.94 -17.23 8.14
N GLY A 100 -5.69 -16.12 8.16
CA GLY A 100 -7.12 -16.13 8.50
C GLY A 100 -7.95 -16.93 7.51
N SER A 101 -7.69 -16.74 6.20
CA SER A 101 -8.39 -17.46 5.14
C SER A 101 -8.15 -18.98 5.19
N LEU A 102 -6.92 -19.42 5.43
CA LEU A 102 -6.57 -20.84 5.54
C LEU A 102 -7.22 -21.48 6.76
N VAL A 103 -7.13 -20.85 7.94
CA VAL A 103 -7.75 -21.39 9.16
C VAL A 103 -9.26 -21.44 9.03
N ALA A 104 -9.89 -20.42 8.44
CA ALA A 104 -11.34 -20.35 8.27
C ALA A 104 -11.86 -21.49 7.37
N ARG A 105 -11.17 -21.76 6.26
CA ARG A 105 -11.65 -22.74 5.28
C ARG A 105 -11.16 -24.16 5.54
N TYR A 106 -9.89 -24.31 5.91
CA TYR A 106 -9.23 -25.62 6.02
C TYR A 106 -8.96 -26.07 7.46
N GLY A 107 -9.19 -25.17 8.43
CA GLY A 107 -8.95 -25.46 9.85
C GLY A 107 -7.48 -25.55 10.23
N PHE A 108 -6.54 -25.23 9.33
CA PHE A 108 -5.11 -25.27 9.57
C PHE A 108 -4.35 -24.27 8.69
N ALA A 109 -3.32 -23.66 9.27
CA ALA A 109 -2.33 -22.87 8.52
C ALA A 109 -0.97 -22.93 9.21
N ARG A 110 0.11 -22.91 8.42
CA ARG A 110 1.49 -22.81 8.88
C ARG A 110 2.21 -21.70 8.12
N ILE A 111 2.47 -20.57 8.80
CA ILE A 111 3.01 -19.38 8.16
C ILE A 111 4.35 -19.03 8.83
N ALA A 112 5.41 -18.84 8.05
CA ALA A 112 6.67 -18.37 8.59
C ALA A 112 6.46 -16.98 9.23
N LEU A 113 7.10 -16.74 10.38
CA LEU A 113 7.07 -15.42 10.99
C LEU A 113 7.67 -14.40 10.01
N PRO A 114 6.94 -13.33 9.67
CA PRO A 114 7.47 -12.32 8.77
C PRO A 114 8.70 -11.66 9.43
N GLY A 115 9.76 -11.48 8.65
CA GLY A 115 10.97 -10.80 9.09
C GLY A 115 10.70 -9.35 9.53
N GLY A 116 11.68 -8.74 10.21
CA GLY A 116 11.62 -7.34 10.61
C GLY A 116 11.39 -6.42 9.41
N CYS A 117 10.72 -5.29 9.63
CA CYS A 117 10.55 -4.25 8.62
C CYS A 117 11.54 -3.10 8.88
N ALA A 118 12.16 -2.58 7.82
CA ALA A 118 13.11 -1.46 7.94
C ALA A 118 12.48 -0.20 8.57
N ILE A 119 11.19 0.02 8.35
CA ILE A 119 10.46 1.23 8.82
C ILE A 119 9.92 1.14 10.24
N GLY A 120 9.96 -0.02 10.92
CA GLY A 120 9.51 -0.16 12.32
C GLY A 120 8.96 -1.53 12.68
N THR A 121 8.63 -1.69 13.96
CA THR A 121 8.00 -2.88 14.50
C THR A 121 6.56 -2.97 13.99
N ARG A 122 6.17 -4.16 13.54
CA ARG A 122 4.79 -4.47 13.13
C ARG A 122 4.43 -5.80 13.75
N PRO A 123 4.01 -5.81 15.03
CA PRO A 123 3.69 -7.05 15.72
C PRO A 123 2.55 -7.77 14.99
N VAL A 124 2.66 -9.09 14.89
CA VAL A 124 1.58 -9.95 14.38
C VAL A 124 0.62 -10.36 15.50
N ASP A 125 0.85 -9.89 16.71
CA ASP A 125 0.12 -10.27 17.92
C ASP A 125 -1.38 -10.00 17.77
N PHE A 126 -1.76 -8.86 17.18
CA PHE A 126 -3.18 -8.55 16.91
C PHE A 126 -3.89 -9.63 16.06
N HIS A 127 -3.18 -10.20 15.09
CA HIS A 127 -3.73 -11.29 14.27
C HIS A 127 -3.92 -12.56 15.11
N LEU A 128 -2.92 -12.88 15.93
CA LEU A 128 -2.91 -14.14 16.70
C LEU A 128 -3.92 -14.09 17.84
N GLU A 129 -3.94 -12.99 18.60
CA GLU A 129 -4.90 -12.79 19.69
C GLU A 129 -6.35 -12.84 19.21
N ALA A 130 -6.65 -12.19 18.10
CA ALA A 130 -7.99 -12.18 17.54
C ALA A 130 -8.41 -13.56 16.99
N LEU A 131 -7.51 -14.30 16.33
CA LEU A 131 -7.78 -15.67 15.90
C LEU A 131 -8.00 -16.62 17.08
N GLN A 132 -7.27 -16.45 18.20
CA GLN A 132 -7.49 -17.20 19.42
C GLN A 132 -8.87 -16.92 20.02
N GLN A 133 -9.34 -15.67 19.99
CA GLN A 133 -10.69 -15.32 20.43
C GLN A 133 -11.77 -15.97 19.56
N LEU A 134 -11.54 -16.13 18.25
CA LEU A 134 -12.39 -16.90 17.34
C LEU A 134 -12.31 -18.42 17.58
N GLY A 135 -11.45 -18.91 18.50
CA GLY A 135 -11.32 -20.30 18.87
C GLY A 135 -10.17 -21.07 18.19
N ALA A 136 -9.27 -20.39 17.50
CA ALA A 136 -8.08 -21.03 16.94
C ALA A 136 -7.04 -21.33 18.04
N LYS A 137 -6.40 -22.49 17.95
CA LYS A 137 -5.20 -22.81 18.73
C LYS A 137 -3.99 -22.30 17.96
N ILE A 138 -3.17 -21.47 18.58
CA ILE A 138 -1.97 -20.89 18.00
C ILE A 138 -0.74 -21.44 18.72
N GLU A 139 0.25 -21.90 17.95
CA GLU A 139 1.54 -22.33 18.45
C GLU A 139 2.66 -21.71 17.64
N LEU A 140 3.73 -21.26 18.29
CA LEU A 140 4.94 -20.76 17.64
C LEU A 140 5.99 -21.87 17.66
N LYS A 141 6.35 -22.42 16.49
CA LYS A 141 7.29 -23.52 16.36
C LYS A 141 8.32 -23.24 15.27
N ASN A 142 9.60 -23.33 15.61
CA ASN A 142 10.70 -23.22 14.63
C ASN A 142 10.62 -22.00 13.69
N GLY A 143 10.17 -20.86 14.21
CA GLY A 143 10.02 -19.62 13.42
C GLY A 143 8.74 -19.58 12.58
N TYR A 144 7.77 -20.48 12.83
CA TYR A 144 6.48 -20.51 12.17
C TYR A 144 5.33 -20.30 13.17
N ILE A 145 4.28 -19.67 12.69
CA ILE A 145 2.96 -19.63 13.31
C ILE A 145 2.20 -20.86 12.80
N GLU A 146 1.82 -21.77 13.70
CA GLU A 146 0.90 -22.86 13.41
C GLU A 146 -0.45 -22.52 14.05
N ALA A 147 -1.47 -22.35 13.21
CA ALA A 147 -2.83 -22.05 13.65
C ALA A 147 -3.76 -23.21 13.27
N SER A 148 -4.61 -23.65 14.20
CA SER A 148 -5.56 -24.74 13.94
C SER A 148 -6.88 -24.49 14.65
N ALA A 149 -7.99 -24.84 14.00
CA ALA A 149 -9.34 -24.83 14.56
C ALA A 149 -10.20 -25.91 13.89
N LYS A 150 -11.06 -26.57 14.64
CA LYS A 150 -12.11 -27.42 14.01
C LYS A 150 -13.11 -26.55 13.26
N LYS A 151 -13.48 -25.43 13.85
CA LYS A 151 -14.32 -24.41 13.31
C LYS A 151 -14.11 -23.11 14.10
N LEU A 152 -14.12 -21.99 13.42
CA LEU A 152 -14.10 -20.69 14.08
C LEU A 152 -15.50 -20.32 14.55
N THR A 153 -15.60 -19.64 15.67
CA THR A 153 -16.87 -19.18 16.28
C THR A 153 -16.84 -17.68 16.43
N GLY A 154 -17.86 -16.99 15.93
CA GLY A 154 -18.00 -15.56 16.03
C GLY A 154 -18.07 -15.08 17.48
N CYS A 155 -17.47 -13.95 17.77
CA CYS A 155 -17.44 -13.31 19.07
C CYS A 155 -17.20 -11.79 18.91
N GLU A 156 -17.25 -11.05 20.01
CA GLU A 156 -16.85 -9.66 20.04
C GLU A 156 -15.33 -9.57 20.27
N ILE A 157 -14.63 -8.86 19.37
CA ILE A 157 -13.18 -8.66 19.40
C ILE A 157 -12.92 -7.16 19.43
N ASN A 158 -12.22 -6.70 20.46
CA ASN A 158 -11.77 -5.32 20.58
C ASN A 158 -10.25 -5.29 20.41
N PHE A 159 -9.79 -4.72 19.29
CA PHE A 159 -8.35 -4.60 19.03
C PHE A 159 -7.69 -3.65 20.03
N SER A 160 -6.55 -4.04 20.59
CA SER A 160 -5.76 -3.22 21.51
C SER A 160 -5.04 -2.06 20.81
N GLY A 161 -4.99 -2.07 19.49
CA GLY A 161 -4.44 -1.02 18.62
C GLY A 161 -4.92 -1.15 17.18
N ILE A 162 -4.87 -0.07 16.43
CA ILE A 162 -5.31 -0.06 15.02
C ILE A 162 -4.30 -0.81 14.15
N SER A 163 -4.77 -1.82 13.42
CA SER A 163 -3.97 -2.60 12.49
C SER A 163 -4.77 -2.88 11.21
N VAL A 164 -4.33 -2.35 10.09
CA VAL A 164 -4.97 -2.58 8.77
C VAL A 164 -4.98 -4.08 8.45
N THR A 165 -3.81 -4.69 8.37
CA THR A 165 -3.70 -6.13 8.04
C THR A 165 -4.31 -7.04 9.11
N GLY A 166 -4.33 -6.60 10.39
CA GLY A 166 -5.04 -7.30 11.47
C GLY A 166 -6.55 -7.31 11.23
N THR A 167 -7.14 -6.15 10.94
CA THR A 167 -8.56 -6.01 10.60
C THR A 167 -8.92 -6.86 9.38
N GLU A 168 -8.16 -6.77 8.30
CA GLU A 168 -8.37 -7.52 7.07
C GLU A 168 -8.31 -9.05 7.29
N ASN A 169 -7.28 -9.50 8.00
CA ASN A 169 -7.07 -10.92 8.26
C ASN A 169 -8.20 -11.53 9.09
N ILE A 170 -8.66 -10.81 10.14
CA ILE A 170 -9.73 -11.27 10.98
C ILE A 170 -11.10 -11.17 10.29
N MET A 171 -11.32 -10.16 9.46
CA MET A 171 -12.49 -10.08 8.59
C MET A 171 -12.59 -11.32 7.69
N MET A 172 -11.49 -11.71 7.02
CA MET A 172 -11.44 -12.92 6.20
C MET A 172 -11.68 -14.20 7.02
N ALA A 173 -11.18 -14.28 8.25
CA ALA A 173 -11.41 -15.42 9.12
C ALA A 173 -12.88 -15.51 9.57
N ALA A 174 -13.50 -14.39 9.87
CA ALA A 174 -14.84 -14.31 10.46
C ALA A 174 -15.97 -14.62 9.45
N VAL A 175 -15.77 -14.39 8.14
CA VAL A 175 -16.83 -14.62 7.12
C VAL A 175 -17.31 -16.08 7.05
N LEU A 176 -16.47 -17.05 7.46
CA LEU A 176 -16.85 -18.47 7.54
C LEU A 176 -16.99 -18.98 8.99
N ALA A 177 -16.89 -18.11 10.00
CA ALA A 177 -17.08 -18.49 11.40
C ALA A 177 -18.56 -18.79 11.72
N GLU A 178 -18.84 -19.61 12.73
CA GLU A 178 -20.21 -19.82 13.20
C GLU A 178 -20.72 -18.62 14.00
N GLY A 179 -21.88 -18.10 13.63
CA GLY A 179 -22.53 -16.98 14.31
C GLY A 179 -22.04 -15.62 13.83
N GLN A 180 -22.15 -14.61 14.68
CA GLN A 180 -21.81 -13.24 14.39
C GLN A 180 -20.48 -12.86 15.04
N THR A 181 -19.64 -12.14 14.31
CA THR A 181 -18.42 -11.51 14.84
C THR A 181 -18.57 -9.99 14.81
N ILE A 182 -18.20 -9.33 15.90
CA ILE A 182 -18.17 -7.87 15.99
C ILE A 182 -16.73 -7.45 16.25
N LEU A 183 -16.15 -6.68 15.33
CA LEU A 183 -14.80 -6.15 15.45
C LEU A 183 -14.88 -4.68 15.84
N ARG A 184 -14.19 -4.29 16.93
CA ARG A 184 -14.11 -2.91 17.42
C ARG A 184 -12.68 -2.39 17.38
N ASN A 185 -12.56 -1.06 17.34
CA ASN A 185 -11.26 -0.35 17.21
C ASN A 185 -10.47 -0.84 15.98
N VAL A 186 -11.18 -0.99 14.88
CA VAL A 186 -10.67 -1.46 13.59
C VAL A 186 -10.02 -0.36 12.76
N ALA A 187 -9.25 -0.75 11.77
CA ALA A 187 -8.74 0.16 10.74
C ALA A 187 -9.89 0.60 9.81
N LYS A 188 -9.85 1.88 9.39
CA LYS A 188 -10.88 2.53 8.56
C LYS A 188 -10.38 2.86 7.16
N GLU A 189 -9.20 2.41 6.81
CA GLU A 189 -8.60 2.67 5.51
C GLU A 189 -9.53 2.22 4.38
N PRO A 190 -9.61 2.97 3.26
CA PRO A 190 -10.45 2.60 2.11
C PRO A 190 -10.22 1.18 1.61
N GLU A 191 -9.01 0.66 1.77
CA GLU A 191 -8.63 -0.69 1.38
C GLU A 191 -9.34 -1.77 2.24
N VAL A 192 -9.72 -1.45 3.47
CA VAL A 192 -10.55 -2.30 4.34
C VAL A 192 -12.00 -2.34 3.87
N GLU A 193 -12.54 -1.18 3.43
CA GLU A 193 -13.86 -1.11 2.79
C GLU A 193 -13.88 -1.93 1.49
N ASP A 194 -12.84 -1.78 0.65
CA ASP A 194 -12.68 -2.52 -0.59
C ASP A 194 -12.69 -4.04 -0.37
N LEU A 195 -12.00 -4.52 0.69
CA LEU A 195 -12.02 -5.94 1.05
C LEU A 195 -13.42 -6.39 1.49
N ALA A 196 -14.14 -5.57 2.27
CA ALA A 196 -15.51 -5.88 2.68
C ALA A 196 -16.45 -5.97 1.46
N ASP A 197 -16.35 -5.03 0.51
CA ASP A 197 -17.11 -5.05 -0.73
C ASP A 197 -16.79 -6.28 -1.59
N PHE A 198 -15.50 -6.63 -1.69
CA PHE A 198 -15.08 -7.84 -2.37
C PHE A 198 -15.65 -9.10 -1.72
N LEU A 199 -15.55 -9.26 -0.39
CA LEU A 199 -16.10 -10.39 0.35
C LEU A 199 -17.64 -10.47 0.19
N ASN A 200 -18.32 -9.31 0.25
CA ASN A 200 -19.77 -9.25 0.03
C ASN A 200 -20.15 -9.65 -1.41
N SER A 201 -19.32 -9.31 -2.41
CA SER A 201 -19.52 -9.77 -3.77
C SER A 201 -19.36 -11.29 -3.94
N MET A 202 -18.68 -11.95 -2.99
CA MET A 202 -18.58 -13.41 -2.90
C MET A 202 -19.72 -14.05 -2.10
N GLY A 203 -20.64 -13.26 -1.54
CA GLY A 203 -21.75 -13.73 -0.73
C GLY A 203 -21.55 -13.66 0.78
N ALA A 204 -20.51 -13.01 1.26
CA ALA A 204 -20.34 -12.69 2.67
C ALA A 204 -21.38 -11.67 3.16
N LYS A 205 -21.44 -11.46 4.47
CA LYS A 205 -22.31 -10.48 5.11
C LYS A 205 -21.48 -9.61 6.05
N VAL A 206 -20.77 -8.65 5.48
CA VAL A 206 -19.92 -7.70 6.20
C VAL A 206 -20.55 -6.31 6.11
N THR A 207 -20.70 -5.64 7.24
CA THR A 207 -21.22 -4.28 7.35
C THR A 207 -20.34 -3.45 8.29
N GLY A 208 -20.38 -2.12 8.17
CA GLY A 208 -19.65 -1.20 9.04
C GLY A 208 -18.19 -0.97 8.68
N ALA A 209 -17.65 -1.55 7.60
CA ALA A 209 -16.32 -1.22 7.12
C ALA A 209 -16.20 0.30 6.88
N GLY A 210 -15.04 0.90 7.19
CA GLY A 210 -14.84 2.34 7.19
C GLY A 210 -15.28 3.08 8.47
N THR A 211 -15.90 2.37 9.42
CA THR A 211 -16.30 2.90 10.75
C THR A 211 -15.45 2.30 11.88
N ASP A 212 -15.76 2.62 13.14
CA ASP A 212 -15.07 2.05 14.31
C ASP A 212 -15.45 0.59 14.60
N GLU A 213 -16.50 0.09 13.95
CA GLU A 213 -17.08 -1.22 14.19
C GLU A 213 -17.41 -1.92 12.89
N ILE A 214 -16.98 -3.19 12.76
CA ILE A 214 -17.34 -4.07 11.64
C ILE A 214 -18.14 -5.24 12.20
N ILE A 215 -19.30 -5.51 11.60
CA ILE A 215 -20.18 -6.63 11.95
C ILE A 215 -20.16 -7.63 10.80
N ILE A 216 -19.92 -8.89 11.12
CA ILE A 216 -19.78 -9.99 10.17
C ILE A 216 -20.70 -11.13 10.60
N ASP A 217 -21.72 -11.42 9.80
CA ASP A 217 -22.51 -12.64 9.96
C ASP A 217 -21.87 -13.77 9.15
N GLY A 218 -21.39 -14.78 9.85
CA GLY A 218 -20.73 -15.90 9.20
C GLY A 218 -21.66 -16.68 8.28
N VAL A 219 -21.12 -17.10 7.12
CA VAL A 219 -21.85 -17.86 6.09
C VAL A 219 -21.27 -19.27 5.95
N LYS A 220 -22.03 -20.18 5.36
CA LYS A 220 -21.57 -21.57 5.18
C LYS A 220 -20.54 -21.71 4.06
N GLU A 221 -20.66 -20.92 3.00
CA GLU A 221 -19.81 -20.96 1.81
C GLU A 221 -19.79 -19.59 1.12
N LEU A 222 -18.73 -19.34 0.37
CA LEU A 222 -18.58 -18.19 -0.50
C LEU A 222 -18.43 -18.67 -1.95
N HIS A 223 -18.88 -17.84 -2.90
CA HIS A 223 -18.84 -18.17 -4.32
C HIS A 223 -17.81 -17.34 -5.08
N GLY A 224 -17.56 -17.70 -6.34
CA GLY A 224 -16.71 -16.94 -7.26
C GLY A 224 -17.34 -15.62 -7.67
N THR A 225 -16.51 -14.66 -8.03
CA THR A 225 -16.93 -13.33 -8.48
C THR A 225 -15.97 -12.75 -9.51
N VAL A 226 -16.41 -11.68 -10.18
CA VAL A 226 -15.55 -10.80 -11.00
C VAL A 226 -15.46 -9.45 -10.28
N PHE A 227 -14.26 -9.04 -9.92
CA PHE A 227 -14.06 -7.82 -9.15
C PHE A 227 -12.96 -6.95 -9.76
N SER A 228 -13.15 -5.63 -9.77
CA SER A 228 -12.14 -4.68 -10.24
C SER A 228 -11.41 -4.09 -9.04
N ILE A 229 -10.08 -4.20 -9.01
CA ILE A 229 -9.27 -3.58 -7.98
C ILE A 229 -9.39 -2.06 -8.09
N PRO A 230 -9.78 -1.35 -7.01
CA PRO A 230 -9.84 0.10 -7.01
C PRO A 230 -8.46 0.74 -7.25
N ALA A 231 -8.45 1.97 -7.75
CA ALA A 231 -7.21 2.70 -8.02
C ALA A 231 -6.40 3.00 -6.76
N ASP A 232 -5.07 3.01 -6.89
CA ASP A 232 -4.15 3.29 -5.77
C ASP A 232 -4.05 4.80 -5.49
N ARG A 233 -4.72 5.25 -4.42
CA ARG A 233 -4.69 6.66 -3.96
C ARG A 233 -3.27 7.16 -3.62
N ILE A 234 -2.35 6.28 -3.24
CA ILE A 234 -0.97 6.63 -2.91
C ILE A 234 -0.15 6.81 -4.18
N GLU A 235 -0.35 5.95 -5.18
CA GLU A 235 0.21 6.14 -6.52
C GLU A 235 -0.26 7.47 -7.11
N ALA A 236 -1.57 7.73 -7.09
CA ALA A 236 -2.15 8.99 -7.57
C ALA A 236 -1.55 10.21 -6.85
N GLY A 237 -1.51 10.20 -5.52
CA GLY A 237 -0.90 11.25 -4.73
C GLY A 237 0.58 11.48 -5.06
N THR A 238 1.33 10.43 -5.36
CA THR A 238 2.73 10.52 -5.73
C THR A 238 2.92 11.24 -7.07
N TYR A 239 2.10 10.94 -8.09
CA TYR A 239 2.16 11.66 -9.37
C TYR A 239 1.68 13.11 -9.26
N LEU A 240 0.67 13.39 -8.42
CA LEU A 240 0.28 14.77 -8.15
C LEU A 240 1.42 15.58 -7.53
N ILE A 241 2.18 14.98 -6.60
CA ILE A 241 3.38 15.64 -6.04
C ILE A 241 4.46 15.78 -7.11
N ALA A 242 4.64 14.79 -8.01
CA ALA A 242 5.59 14.93 -9.12
C ALA A 242 5.29 16.16 -9.97
N ALA A 243 4.03 16.40 -10.31
CA ALA A 243 3.62 17.61 -11.01
C ALA A 243 3.85 18.88 -10.18
N ALA A 244 3.50 18.86 -8.89
CA ALA A 244 3.69 20.01 -8.01
C ALA A 244 5.16 20.45 -7.92
N VAL A 245 6.10 19.50 -7.71
CA VAL A 245 7.54 19.84 -7.57
C VAL A 245 8.23 20.21 -8.88
N THR A 246 7.64 19.85 -10.04
CA THR A 246 8.16 20.21 -11.36
C THR A 246 7.47 21.43 -11.98
N GLY A 247 6.51 22.06 -11.30
CA GLY A 247 5.71 23.16 -11.84
C GLY A 247 4.85 22.73 -13.03
N GLY A 248 4.32 21.50 -12.99
CA GLY A 248 3.61 20.82 -14.05
C GLY A 248 2.08 21.00 -14.02
N ASP A 249 1.44 20.42 -15.05
CA ASP A 249 -0.01 20.33 -15.21
C ASP A 249 -0.35 18.92 -15.68
N ILE A 250 -0.90 18.08 -14.79
CA ILE A 250 -1.26 16.69 -15.12
C ILE A 250 -2.68 16.36 -14.72
N THR A 251 -3.27 15.41 -15.44
CA THR A 251 -4.53 14.76 -15.07
C THR A 251 -4.28 13.30 -14.73
N ILE A 252 -4.79 12.85 -13.60
CA ILE A 252 -4.79 11.43 -13.21
C ILE A 252 -6.21 10.92 -13.33
N SER A 253 -6.43 9.96 -14.21
CA SER A 253 -7.72 9.32 -14.41
C SER A 253 -7.88 8.03 -13.61
N ASN A 254 -9.13 7.57 -13.50
CA ASN A 254 -9.51 6.35 -12.77
C ASN A 254 -9.15 6.40 -11.28
N VAL A 255 -9.37 7.55 -10.60
CA VAL A 255 -9.10 7.70 -9.17
C VAL A 255 -10.25 8.41 -8.45
N GLN A 256 -10.62 7.93 -7.27
CA GLN A 256 -11.68 8.54 -6.45
C GLN A 256 -11.09 9.58 -5.50
N ALA A 257 -11.34 10.85 -5.78
CA ALA A 257 -10.84 11.97 -4.98
C ALA A 257 -11.28 11.92 -3.50
N SER A 258 -12.49 11.41 -3.23
CA SER A 258 -13.03 11.27 -1.87
C SER A 258 -12.18 10.40 -0.94
N ARG A 259 -11.41 9.46 -1.51
CA ARG A 259 -10.52 8.57 -0.76
C ARG A 259 -9.17 9.20 -0.38
N MET A 260 -8.88 10.41 -0.89
CA MET A 260 -7.59 11.08 -0.68
C MET A 260 -7.73 12.57 -0.34
N ASN A 261 -8.86 12.98 0.23
CA ASN A 261 -9.12 14.37 0.60
C ASN A 261 -8.02 15.00 1.45
N ASN A 262 -7.49 14.25 2.43
CA ASN A 262 -6.38 14.68 3.28
C ASN A 262 -5.07 14.99 2.52
N ILE A 263 -4.81 14.27 1.41
CA ILE A 263 -3.69 14.53 0.49
C ILE A 263 -3.98 15.77 -0.35
N LEU A 264 -5.16 15.83 -0.96
CA LEU A 264 -5.58 16.93 -1.84
C LEU A 264 -5.63 18.27 -1.09
N ASP A 265 -6.12 18.27 0.16
CA ASP A 265 -6.16 19.48 0.98
C ASP A 265 -4.76 20.02 1.29
N LYS A 266 -3.78 19.13 1.56
CA LYS A 266 -2.38 19.54 1.76
C LYS A 266 -1.75 20.07 0.47
N LEU A 267 -2.06 19.49 -0.69
CA LEU A 267 -1.63 20.01 -1.99
C LEU A 267 -2.23 21.39 -2.29
N LYS A 268 -3.51 21.61 -2.00
CA LYS A 268 -4.13 22.94 -2.12
C LYS A 268 -3.44 23.95 -1.22
N LEU A 269 -3.16 23.59 0.04
CA LEU A 269 -2.43 24.46 0.98
C LEU A 269 -1.00 24.74 0.52
N SER A 270 -0.37 23.86 -0.24
CA SER A 270 0.96 24.11 -0.83
C SER A 270 0.94 25.01 -2.08
N GLY A 271 -0.26 25.45 -2.51
CA GLY A 271 -0.43 26.37 -3.63
C GLY A 271 -0.85 25.69 -4.94
N CYS A 272 -1.12 24.38 -4.94
CA CYS A 272 -1.60 23.69 -6.12
C CYS A 272 -3.06 24.03 -6.43
N LEU A 273 -3.38 24.25 -7.70
CA LEU A 273 -4.74 24.29 -8.21
C LEU A 273 -5.19 22.87 -8.51
N ILE A 274 -6.33 22.45 -7.94
CA ILE A 274 -6.86 21.11 -8.11
C ILE A 274 -8.28 21.19 -8.64
N ASN A 275 -8.53 20.60 -9.79
CA ASN A 275 -9.84 20.37 -10.38
C ASN A 275 -10.19 18.87 -10.28
N ILE A 276 -11.44 18.56 -9.93
CA ILE A 276 -11.94 17.18 -9.77
C ILE A 276 -13.16 17.02 -10.67
N GLU A 277 -13.09 16.10 -11.62
CA GLU A 277 -14.17 15.75 -12.52
C GLU A 277 -14.41 14.22 -12.48
N GLU A 278 -15.54 13.81 -11.90
CA GLU A 278 -15.88 12.40 -11.72
C GLU A 278 -14.77 11.57 -11.04
N ASN A 279 -14.05 10.77 -11.84
CA ASN A 279 -12.93 9.93 -11.39
C ASN A 279 -11.56 10.45 -11.89
N ASP A 280 -11.49 11.71 -12.25
CA ASP A 280 -10.28 12.37 -12.73
C ASP A 280 -9.89 13.50 -11.77
N ILE A 281 -8.60 13.62 -11.52
CA ILE A 281 -8.01 14.70 -10.72
C ILE A 281 -6.96 15.40 -11.55
N GLN A 282 -7.19 16.68 -11.87
CA GLN A 282 -6.19 17.54 -12.47
C GLN A 282 -5.49 18.34 -11.38
N LEU A 283 -4.18 18.42 -11.44
CA LEU A 283 -3.36 19.32 -10.65
C LEU A 283 -2.51 20.20 -11.56
N THR A 284 -2.61 21.51 -11.32
CA THR A 284 -1.76 22.52 -11.97
C THR A 284 -0.97 23.27 -10.90
N MET A 285 0.33 23.37 -11.06
CA MET A 285 1.20 24.22 -10.24
C MET A 285 1.60 25.46 -11.04
N ASP A 286 0.79 26.52 -10.92
CA ASP A 286 0.95 27.79 -11.67
C ASP A 286 1.64 28.88 -10.84
N GLN A 287 2.09 28.56 -9.64
CA GLN A 287 2.77 29.50 -8.77
C GLN A 287 4.29 29.39 -8.92
N ASP A 288 4.98 30.52 -8.79
CA ASP A 288 6.45 30.56 -8.80
C ASP A 288 7.08 29.91 -7.56
N CYS A 289 6.27 29.50 -6.59
CA CYS A 289 6.77 28.89 -5.36
C CYS A 289 5.77 27.96 -4.67
N ILE A 290 6.30 26.88 -4.13
CA ILE A 290 5.60 25.96 -3.24
C ILE A 290 5.52 26.59 -1.85
N LEU A 291 4.34 26.55 -1.21
CA LEU A 291 4.16 26.96 0.18
C LEU A 291 4.43 25.79 1.13
N PRO A 292 5.08 26.02 2.28
CA PRO A 292 5.34 24.96 3.25
C PRO A 292 4.04 24.48 3.91
N VAL A 293 3.93 23.17 4.11
CA VAL A 293 2.78 22.55 4.77
C VAL A 293 3.22 21.58 5.86
N ASP A 294 2.74 21.76 7.07
CA ASP A 294 2.98 20.80 8.14
C ASP A 294 2.18 19.53 7.94
N ILE A 295 2.84 18.39 8.16
CA ILE A 295 2.26 17.06 8.03
C ILE A 295 2.37 16.34 9.37
N SER A 296 1.29 15.67 9.78
CA SER A 296 1.28 14.75 10.92
C SER A 296 0.58 13.47 10.50
N THR A 297 1.31 12.37 10.45
CA THR A 297 0.74 11.08 10.00
C THR A 297 -0.16 10.49 11.07
N ALA A 298 -1.25 9.87 10.64
CA ALA A 298 -2.21 9.18 11.50
C ALA A 298 -2.97 8.12 10.70
N PRO A 299 -3.59 7.11 11.36
CA PRO A 299 -4.54 6.22 10.72
C PRO A 299 -5.66 6.99 10.02
N PHE A 300 -6.22 6.41 8.97
CA PHE A 300 -7.32 7.03 8.21
C PHE A 300 -8.51 7.37 9.13
N PRO A 301 -9.16 8.56 8.97
CA PRO A 301 -9.01 9.54 7.89
C PRO A 301 -7.88 10.57 8.10
N GLY A 302 -6.92 10.31 8.98
CA GLY A 302 -5.75 11.15 9.15
C GLY A 302 -4.82 11.11 7.92
N PHE A 303 -3.71 11.85 7.98
CA PHE A 303 -2.77 11.91 6.87
C PHE A 303 -1.99 10.60 6.73
N PRO A 304 -2.00 9.95 5.55
CA PRO A 304 -1.42 8.62 5.39
C PRO A 304 0.12 8.66 5.48
N THR A 305 0.67 7.79 6.33
CA THR A 305 2.11 7.62 6.47
C THR A 305 2.81 7.24 5.14
N ASP A 306 2.09 6.64 4.20
CA ASP A 306 2.58 6.28 2.86
C ASP A 306 2.82 7.49 1.94
N MET A 307 2.36 8.70 2.32
CA MET A 307 2.63 9.96 1.61
C MET A 307 3.66 10.84 2.30
N GLN A 308 4.16 10.45 3.47
CA GLN A 308 5.08 11.22 4.28
C GLN A 308 6.37 11.59 3.52
N ALA A 309 7.01 10.62 2.87
CA ALA A 309 8.27 10.83 2.16
C ALA A 309 8.12 11.76 0.93
N GLN A 310 7.02 11.65 0.20
CA GLN A 310 6.70 12.49 -0.95
C GLN A 310 6.48 13.94 -0.53
N PHE A 311 5.72 14.19 0.54
CA PHE A 311 5.53 15.54 1.08
C PHE A 311 6.81 16.11 1.73
N THR A 312 7.72 15.27 2.18
CA THR A 312 9.05 15.72 2.62
C THR A 312 9.81 16.38 1.47
N VAL A 313 9.73 15.82 0.25
CA VAL A 313 10.33 16.45 -0.96
C VAL A 313 9.62 17.74 -1.35
N LEU A 314 8.28 17.75 -1.34
CA LEU A 314 7.50 18.96 -1.62
C LEU A 314 7.91 20.10 -0.68
N ASN A 315 8.02 19.83 0.60
CA ASN A 315 8.42 20.79 1.62
C ASN A 315 9.89 21.22 1.49
N ALA A 316 10.78 20.32 1.04
CA ALA A 316 12.19 20.68 0.82
C ALA A 316 12.38 21.72 -0.28
N LEU A 317 11.41 21.88 -1.19
CA LEU A 317 11.41 22.89 -2.25
C LEU A 317 10.48 24.08 -1.96
N SER A 318 9.87 24.14 -0.79
CA SER A 318 8.94 25.21 -0.41
C SER A 318 9.66 26.50 0.01
N LYS A 319 9.01 27.65 -0.11
CA LYS A 319 9.54 28.93 0.43
C LYS A 319 9.16 29.09 1.89
N GLY A 320 9.90 28.43 2.79
CA GLY A 320 9.70 28.54 4.23
C GLY A 320 10.20 27.35 4.99
N SER A 321 9.64 27.13 6.17
CA SER A 321 9.96 25.98 7.02
C SER A 321 8.69 25.22 7.36
N SER A 322 8.82 23.90 7.50
CA SER A 322 7.72 23.01 7.85
C SER A 322 8.20 21.89 8.76
N VAL A 323 7.25 21.19 9.37
CA VAL A 323 7.49 20.04 10.21
C VAL A 323 6.70 18.84 9.65
N VAL A 324 7.39 17.74 9.48
CA VAL A 324 6.76 16.44 9.18
C VAL A 324 6.88 15.55 10.40
N THR A 325 5.75 15.21 11.03
CA THR A 325 5.68 14.34 12.20
C THR A 325 5.20 12.96 11.77
N GLU A 326 6.00 11.93 12.04
CA GLU A 326 5.67 10.53 11.77
C GLU A 326 5.24 9.83 13.07
N ASN A 327 3.95 9.51 13.17
CA ASN A 327 3.36 8.90 14.38
C ASN A 327 3.01 7.41 14.21
N VAL A 328 3.18 6.86 13.00
CA VAL A 328 2.78 5.49 12.70
C VAL A 328 3.96 4.52 12.75
N PHE A 329 5.12 4.95 12.23
CA PHE A 329 6.32 4.10 12.17
C PHE A 329 7.57 4.80 12.72
N GLU A 330 8.32 4.10 13.58
CA GLU A 330 9.45 4.68 14.32
C GLU A 330 10.64 5.03 13.42
N ASN A 331 10.89 4.29 12.35
CA ASN A 331 12.10 4.40 11.51
C ASN A 331 11.80 4.86 10.08
N ARG A 332 10.82 5.74 9.87
CA ARG A 332 10.38 6.08 8.51
C ARG A 332 11.06 7.33 7.91
N PHE A 333 12.17 7.78 8.46
CA PHE A 333 12.96 8.92 7.96
C PHE A 333 14.31 8.53 7.33
N MET A 334 14.51 7.27 6.96
CA MET A 334 15.78 6.82 6.37
C MET A 334 16.12 7.53 5.04
N HIS A 335 15.12 7.95 4.26
CA HIS A 335 15.29 8.70 3.02
C HIS A 335 15.88 10.11 3.22
N VAL A 336 15.79 10.67 4.42
CA VAL A 336 16.26 12.04 4.72
C VAL A 336 17.76 12.16 4.48
N GLN A 337 18.56 11.14 4.80
CA GLN A 337 20.01 11.17 4.57
C GLN A 337 20.33 11.29 3.07
N GLU A 338 19.60 10.60 2.23
CA GLU A 338 19.77 10.64 0.78
C GLU A 338 19.23 11.97 0.18
N LEU A 339 18.14 12.52 0.72
CA LEU A 339 17.65 13.85 0.33
C LEU A 339 18.65 14.94 0.74
N ASN A 340 19.25 14.87 1.92
CA ASN A 340 20.30 15.81 2.34
C ASN A 340 21.56 15.72 1.45
N ARG A 341 21.89 14.51 0.93
CA ARG A 341 22.92 14.34 -0.11
C ARG A 341 22.62 15.12 -1.39
N MET A 342 21.33 15.27 -1.73
CA MET A 342 20.87 16.06 -2.88
C MET A 342 20.76 17.57 -2.58
N GLY A 343 21.09 17.99 -1.35
CA GLY A 343 21.11 19.40 -0.94
C GLY A 343 19.87 19.87 -0.17
N CYS A 344 18.99 18.97 0.29
CA CYS A 344 17.93 19.35 1.22
C CYS A 344 18.50 19.80 2.58
N ASP A 345 17.78 20.68 3.28
CA ASP A 345 18.08 21.12 4.65
C ASP A 345 17.02 20.50 5.60
N ILE A 346 17.26 19.26 5.99
CA ILE A 346 16.33 18.49 6.83
C ILE A 346 17.05 17.96 8.07
N THR A 347 16.51 18.26 9.26
CA THR A 347 16.98 17.74 10.53
C THR A 347 15.93 16.88 11.20
N VAL A 348 16.25 15.62 11.50
CA VAL A 348 15.35 14.69 12.19
C VAL A 348 15.64 14.69 13.69
N LYS A 349 14.59 14.85 14.52
CA LYS A 349 14.64 14.75 15.99
C LYS A 349 13.43 13.93 16.47
N GLY A 350 13.66 12.73 16.95
CA GLY A 350 12.58 11.80 17.32
C GLY A 350 11.67 11.50 16.15
N SER A 351 10.38 11.69 16.32
CA SER A 351 9.36 11.51 15.28
C SER A 351 9.14 12.72 14.36
N ASN A 352 10.00 13.75 14.45
CA ASN A 352 9.82 14.99 13.69
C ASN A 352 10.99 15.22 12.73
N ALA A 353 10.69 15.52 11.48
CA ALA A 353 11.61 16.08 10.50
C ALA A 353 11.34 17.59 10.35
N PHE A 354 12.31 18.41 10.73
CA PHE A 354 12.29 19.85 10.52
C PHE A 354 12.91 20.16 9.18
N ILE A 355 12.14 20.77 8.28
CA ILE A 355 12.52 21.01 6.89
C ILE A 355 12.61 22.52 6.69
N LYS A 356 13.75 22.97 6.18
CA LYS A 356 13.91 24.31 5.66
C LYS A 356 14.01 24.23 4.15
N GLY A 357 13.11 24.88 3.46
CA GLY A 357 13.06 24.87 2.02
C GLY A 357 14.32 25.47 1.38
N VAL A 358 14.73 24.88 0.26
CA VAL A 358 15.89 25.31 -0.54
C VAL A 358 15.46 25.69 -1.94
N ASP A 359 16.23 26.56 -2.62
CA ASP A 359 15.88 27.05 -3.95
C ASP A 359 16.01 25.98 -5.04
N PHE A 360 16.85 24.97 -4.85
CA PHE A 360 17.04 23.86 -5.79
C PHE A 360 17.72 22.67 -5.13
N LEU A 361 17.52 21.50 -5.73
CA LEU A 361 18.26 20.28 -5.42
C LEU A 361 19.35 20.01 -6.46
N ASN A 362 20.35 19.22 -6.10
CA ASN A 362 21.39 18.76 -7.02
C ASN A 362 21.23 17.27 -7.29
N GLY A 363 21.38 16.87 -8.54
CA GLY A 363 21.44 15.47 -8.90
C GLY A 363 22.63 14.77 -8.24
N ALA A 364 22.41 13.57 -7.75
CA ALA A 364 23.42 12.75 -7.07
C ALA A 364 23.11 11.25 -7.21
N PRO A 365 24.11 10.37 -7.07
CA PRO A 365 23.88 8.97 -6.80
C PRO A 365 23.25 8.81 -5.41
N VAL A 366 22.06 8.18 -5.33
CA VAL A 366 21.29 7.95 -4.12
C VAL A 366 20.79 6.51 -4.05
N MET A 367 20.50 6.03 -2.86
CA MET A 367 20.14 4.65 -2.60
C MET A 367 18.75 4.54 -1.97
N ALA A 368 17.85 3.84 -2.63
CA ALA A 368 16.54 3.52 -2.06
C ALA A 368 16.66 2.61 -0.85
N THR A 369 15.93 2.93 0.22
CA THR A 369 15.93 2.19 1.49
C THR A 369 14.65 1.39 1.71
N ASP A 370 13.54 1.85 1.14
CA ASP A 370 12.22 1.23 1.17
C ASP A 370 11.35 1.76 0.02
N LEU A 371 10.14 1.22 -0.12
CA LEU A 371 9.22 1.55 -1.20
C LEU A 371 8.90 3.05 -1.31
N ARG A 372 8.55 3.72 -0.20
CA ARG A 372 8.12 5.13 -0.23
C ARG A 372 9.31 6.09 -0.25
N ALA A 373 10.42 5.69 0.38
CA ALA A 373 11.71 6.37 0.21
C ALA A 373 12.14 6.38 -1.26
N SER A 374 12.02 5.25 -1.97
CA SER A 374 12.33 5.16 -3.40
C SER A 374 11.54 6.19 -4.21
N ALA A 375 10.23 6.28 -3.98
CA ALA A 375 9.37 7.25 -4.67
C ALA A 375 9.82 8.70 -4.40
N SER A 376 10.15 9.05 -3.15
CA SER A 376 10.61 10.39 -2.80
C SER A 376 11.93 10.76 -3.49
N LEU A 377 12.87 9.81 -3.62
CA LEU A 377 14.13 10.05 -4.33
C LEU A 377 13.93 10.26 -5.84
N ILE A 378 12.96 9.55 -6.45
CA ILE A 378 12.57 9.81 -7.84
C ILE A 378 12.01 11.22 -7.97
N LEU A 379 11.06 11.62 -7.09
CA LEU A 379 10.50 12.99 -7.10
C LEU A 379 11.57 14.06 -6.95
N ALA A 380 12.53 13.87 -6.02
CA ALA A 380 13.66 14.77 -5.87
C ALA A 380 14.53 14.82 -7.13
N GLY A 381 14.77 13.69 -7.80
CA GLY A 381 15.50 13.62 -9.06
C GLY A 381 14.84 14.38 -10.21
N LEU A 382 13.50 14.36 -10.30
CA LEU A 382 12.74 15.07 -11.35
C LEU A 382 12.94 16.59 -11.31
N CYS A 383 13.18 17.17 -10.14
CA CYS A 383 13.37 18.61 -9.96
C CYS A 383 14.81 19.02 -9.64
N ALA A 384 15.75 18.09 -9.53
CA ALA A 384 17.14 18.36 -9.25
C ALA A 384 17.88 18.91 -10.49
N LYS A 385 18.90 19.73 -10.26
CA LYS A 385 19.81 20.15 -11.32
C LYS A 385 20.82 19.04 -11.64
N GLY A 386 20.87 18.62 -12.91
CA GLY A 386 21.76 17.57 -13.38
C GLY A 386 21.16 16.17 -13.30
N GLU A 387 22.01 15.16 -13.15
CA GLU A 387 21.64 13.75 -13.22
C GLU A 387 21.55 13.12 -11.83
N THR A 388 20.48 12.39 -11.57
CA THR A 388 20.29 11.56 -10.38
C THR A 388 20.28 10.09 -10.76
N ILE A 389 21.05 9.27 -10.04
CA ILE A 389 21.03 7.82 -10.18
C ILE A 389 20.43 7.22 -8.90
N VAL A 390 19.31 6.54 -9.04
CA VAL A 390 18.65 5.86 -7.92
C VAL A 390 18.98 4.37 -7.97
N ASP A 391 19.71 3.90 -6.97
CA ASP A 391 20.06 2.48 -6.79
C ASP A 391 18.98 1.72 -6.00
N ARG A 392 18.97 0.39 -6.08
CA ARG A 392 18.07 -0.53 -5.37
C ARG A 392 16.60 -0.33 -5.73
N ILE A 393 16.31 -0.12 -6.99
CA ILE A 393 14.95 0.16 -7.47
C ILE A 393 13.97 -1.01 -7.34
N TYR A 394 14.43 -2.20 -6.98
CA TYR A 394 13.54 -3.31 -6.61
C TYR A 394 12.57 -2.93 -5.47
N HIS A 395 12.87 -1.90 -4.68
CA HIS A 395 11.94 -1.36 -3.70
C HIS A 395 10.77 -0.64 -4.38
N ILE A 396 11.01 0.11 -5.47
CA ILE A 396 9.94 0.83 -6.18
C ILE A 396 9.01 -0.14 -6.92
N ASP A 397 9.56 -1.23 -7.48
CA ASP A 397 8.81 -2.24 -8.23
C ASP A 397 7.80 -3.04 -7.36
N ARG A 398 7.89 -2.89 -6.04
CA ARG A 398 6.95 -3.47 -5.09
C ARG A 398 5.63 -2.71 -5.00
N GLY A 399 5.55 -1.47 -5.45
CA GLY A 399 4.34 -0.67 -5.23
C GLY A 399 4.06 0.42 -6.25
N TYR A 400 4.86 0.55 -7.29
CA TYR A 400 4.61 1.44 -8.43
C TYR A 400 4.80 0.69 -9.73
N GLU A 401 3.72 0.57 -10.49
CA GLU A 401 3.74 -0.12 -11.76
C GLU A 401 4.40 0.75 -12.83
N ARG A 402 5.59 0.31 -13.31
CA ARG A 402 6.34 0.97 -14.40
C ARG A 402 6.42 2.49 -14.25
N ILE A 403 6.83 2.94 -13.06
CA ILE A 403 6.85 4.38 -12.72
C ILE A 403 7.63 5.20 -13.74
N GLU A 404 8.74 4.65 -14.29
CA GLU A 404 9.55 5.30 -15.29
C GLU A 404 8.81 5.50 -16.62
N GLU A 405 7.99 4.53 -17.03
CA GLU A 405 7.20 4.65 -18.27
C GLU A 405 6.11 5.73 -18.12
N LYS A 406 5.37 5.72 -16.98
CA LYS A 406 4.32 6.71 -16.69
C LYS A 406 4.90 8.12 -16.57
N LEU A 407 6.03 8.28 -15.88
CA LEU A 407 6.71 9.59 -15.78
C LEU A 407 7.28 10.05 -17.12
N SER A 408 7.88 9.15 -17.91
CA SER A 408 8.34 9.48 -19.29
C SER A 408 7.18 9.92 -20.18
N TYR A 409 6.03 9.27 -20.06
CA TYR A 409 4.83 9.67 -20.79
C TYR A 409 4.35 11.09 -20.43
N LEU A 410 4.54 11.50 -19.17
CA LEU A 410 4.28 12.86 -18.70
C LEU A 410 5.39 13.87 -19.04
N GLY A 411 6.49 13.44 -19.72
CA GLY A 411 7.57 14.32 -20.18
C GLY A 411 8.84 14.31 -19.30
N ALA A 412 8.95 13.42 -18.32
CA ALA A 412 10.18 13.26 -17.54
C ALA A 412 11.28 12.60 -18.39
N ASP A 413 12.53 13.03 -18.18
CA ASP A 413 13.71 12.34 -18.67
C ASP A 413 14.19 11.33 -17.63
N ILE A 414 13.62 10.14 -17.69
CA ILE A 414 13.86 9.03 -16.78
C ILE A 414 14.05 7.72 -17.56
N THR A 415 15.07 6.96 -17.19
CA THR A 415 15.41 5.72 -17.90
C THR A 415 15.82 4.64 -16.90
N ARG A 416 15.33 3.43 -17.10
CA ARG A 416 15.78 2.24 -16.37
C ARG A 416 17.08 1.72 -17.00
N LEU A 417 18.16 1.69 -16.21
CA LEU A 417 19.45 1.17 -16.63
C LEU A 417 19.55 -0.31 -16.25
N PRO A 418 20.01 -1.16 -17.17
CA PRO A 418 20.24 -2.57 -16.87
C PRO A 418 21.40 -2.76 -15.88
N ASN A 419 21.53 -3.97 -15.38
CA ASN A 419 22.65 -4.40 -14.51
C ASN A 419 24.01 -4.28 -15.18
#